data_0806b08f916e4255ff46b5a0918fe7fc
#
_entry.id   0806b08f916e4255ff46b5a0918fe7fc
#
_cell.length_a   1.000
_cell.length_b   1.000
_cell.length_c   1.000
_cell.angle_alpha   90.00
_cell.angle_beta   90.00
_cell.angle_gamma   90.00
#
_symmetry.space_group_name_H-M   'P 1'
#
loop_
_entity.id
_entity.type
_entity.pdbx_description
1 polymer ?
#
loop_
_entity_poly.entity_id
_entity_poly.type
_entity_poly.pdbx_seq_one_letter_code
_entity_poly.pdbx_strand_id
1 'polypeptide(L)'
;IRDSSVTGVQTCALPIWIRLLASRKGALAIEIGDAPAPVDGWQVSVAPLPVDSQDFRLRHKTTDRAFYDEARKAAGTNEVLLVDPQGYLTEGSFTCLFVERDGRLLTPPLSRGLLPSVLRRELIENGRAVEADLTVADLADGFLIGNSLRGLIPARRVA
;
A
#
# COMPACT_ATOMS: atom_id res chain seq x y z
N ILE A 1 -1.47 24.30 44.75
CA ILE A 1 -1.19 22.88 44.46
C ILE A 1 -0.72 22.82 43.02
N ARG A 2 0.58 22.68 42.85
CA ARG A 2 1.17 22.45 41.52
C ARG A 2 1.04 20.96 41.23
N ASP A 3 0.29 20.63 40.22
CA ASP A 3 0.34 19.28 39.65
C ASP A 3 1.56 19.20 38.71
N SER A 4 2.58 18.53 39.17
CA SER A 4 3.87 18.34 38.46
C SER A 4 4.05 16.94 37.93
N SER A 5 2.99 16.30 37.46
CA SER A 5 3.02 14.88 37.13
C SER A 5 2.82 14.53 35.66
N VAL A 6 3.26 15.36 34.75
CA VAL A 6 3.43 14.91 33.36
C VAL A 6 4.88 15.12 32.93
N THR A 7 5.78 14.55 33.71
CA THR A 7 7.17 14.40 33.30
C THR A 7 7.44 12.94 33.06
N GLY A 8 7.63 12.62 31.81
CA GLY A 8 8.07 11.31 31.43
C GLY A 8 7.28 10.71 30.31
N VAL A 9 7.10 11.44 29.22
CA VAL A 9 6.91 10.76 27.94
C VAL A 9 8.21 10.01 27.71
N GLN A 10 8.17 8.73 27.99
CA GLN A 10 9.30 7.86 27.79
C GLN A 10 9.53 7.74 26.30
N THR A 11 10.55 8.41 25.79
CA THR A 11 10.94 8.44 24.38
C THR A 11 11.54 7.12 23.89
N CYS A 12 11.47 6.07 24.67
CA CYS A 12 11.93 4.71 24.37
C CYS A 12 10.82 3.75 23.99
N ALA A 13 9.62 4.24 23.65
CA ALA A 13 8.59 3.35 23.11
C ALA A 13 9.04 2.85 21.74
N LEU A 14 9.08 1.54 21.57
CA LEU A 14 9.25 0.90 20.27
C LEU A 14 8.18 1.45 19.33
N PRO A 15 8.50 1.61 18.04
CA PRO A 15 7.51 2.07 17.08
C PRO A 15 6.31 1.13 17.10
N ILE A 16 5.11 1.70 17.24
CA ILE A 16 3.84 0.97 17.27
C ILE A 16 3.02 1.25 16.01
N TRP A 17 2.18 0.31 15.66
CA TRP A 17 1.16 0.54 14.67
C TRP A 17 -0.22 0.69 15.32
N ILE A 18 -1.01 1.56 14.73
CA ILE A 18 -2.36 1.83 15.19
C ILE A 18 -3.33 1.57 14.04
N ARG A 19 -4.38 0.80 14.33
CA ARG A 19 -5.50 0.59 13.42
C ARG A 19 -6.76 1.19 14.01
N LEU A 20 -7.39 2.08 13.25
CA LEU A 20 -8.70 2.63 13.59
C LEU A 20 -9.78 1.88 12.81
N LEU A 21 -10.74 1.35 13.53
CA LEU A 21 -11.94 0.73 12.98
C LEU A 21 -13.15 1.62 13.27
N ALA A 22 -13.94 1.91 12.24
CA ALA A 22 -15.16 2.70 12.35
C ALA A 22 -16.36 1.86 11.89
N SER A 23 -17.38 1.77 12.73
CA SER A 23 -18.63 1.09 12.37
C SER A 23 -19.59 2.04 11.62
N ARG A 24 -20.57 1.48 10.92
CA ARG A 24 -21.65 2.26 10.28
C ARG A 24 -22.46 3.10 11.26
N LYS A 25 -22.48 2.71 12.56
CA LYS A 25 -23.21 3.42 13.63
C LYS A 25 -22.34 4.42 14.37
N GLY A 26 -21.12 4.69 13.89
CA GLY A 26 -20.20 5.67 14.46
C GLY A 26 -19.38 5.15 15.66
N ALA A 27 -19.50 3.90 16.06
CA ALA A 27 -18.61 3.34 17.08
C ALA A 27 -17.20 3.19 16.51
N LEU A 28 -16.20 3.57 17.32
CA LEU A 28 -14.79 3.49 16.99
C LEU A 28 -14.09 2.45 17.86
N ALA A 29 -13.14 1.72 17.30
CA ALA A 29 -12.22 0.87 18.02
C ALA A 29 -10.78 1.15 17.55
N ILE A 30 -9.84 1.07 18.50
CA ILE A 30 -8.41 1.25 18.22
C ILE A 30 -7.72 -0.06 18.55
N GLU A 31 -6.98 -0.58 17.58
CA GLU A 31 -6.07 -1.71 17.79
C GLU A 31 -4.64 -1.17 17.78
N ILE A 32 -3.82 -1.63 18.71
CA ILE A 32 -2.42 -1.24 18.84
C ILE A 32 -1.58 -2.51 18.77
N GLY A 33 -0.52 -2.46 17.98
CA GLY A 33 0.42 -3.56 17.83
C GLY A 33 1.84 -3.06 17.57
N ASP A 34 2.79 -3.96 17.55
CA ASP A 34 4.17 -3.64 17.22
C ASP A 34 4.26 -3.23 15.74
N ALA A 35 5.04 -2.18 15.46
CA ALA A 35 5.30 -1.80 14.08
C ALA A 35 6.00 -2.96 13.34
N PRO A 36 5.63 -3.23 12.10
CA PRO A 36 6.27 -4.30 11.35
C PRO A 36 7.76 -4.02 11.19
N ALA A 37 8.58 -5.04 11.36
CA ALA A 37 10.02 -4.93 11.18
C ALA A 37 10.37 -4.47 9.75
N PRO A 38 11.44 -3.70 9.57
CA PRO A 38 11.99 -3.41 8.25
C PRO A 38 12.30 -4.70 7.49
N VAL A 39 12.16 -4.65 6.17
CA VAL A 39 12.46 -5.78 5.28
C VAL A 39 13.37 -5.31 4.14
N ASP A 40 14.31 -6.14 3.73
CA ASP A 40 15.29 -5.80 2.69
C ASP A 40 14.71 -5.86 1.27
N GLY A 41 13.57 -6.52 1.10
CA GLY A 41 12.87 -6.61 -0.17
C GLY A 41 11.79 -7.68 -0.18
N TRP A 42 10.87 -7.58 -1.11
CA TRP A 42 9.75 -8.50 -1.24
C TRP A 42 9.74 -9.21 -2.59
N GLN A 43 9.31 -10.46 -2.55
CA GLN A 43 8.93 -11.22 -3.72
C GLN A 43 7.48 -10.94 -4.05
N VAL A 44 7.23 -10.61 -5.30
CA VAL A 44 5.92 -10.16 -5.76
C VAL A 44 5.54 -10.92 -7.03
N SER A 45 4.34 -11.45 -7.05
CA SER A 45 3.73 -12.02 -8.25
C SER A 45 2.76 -11.02 -8.88
N VAL A 46 2.23 -11.36 -10.05
CA VAL A 46 1.24 -10.57 -10.77
C VAL A 46 0.02 -11.42 -11.03
N ALA A 47 -1.16 -10.87 -10.82
CA ALA A 47 -2.43 -11.54 -11.06
C ALA A 47 -3.45 -10.57 -11.70
N PRO A 48 -4.46 -11.08 -12.40
CA PRO A 48 -5.57 -10.24 -12.87
C PRO A 48 -6.29 -9.57 -11.71
N LEU A 49 -6.76 -8.34 -11.92
CA LEU A 49 -7.65 -7.64 -10.99
C LEU A 49 -8.96 -8.45 -10.86
N PRO A 50 -9.30 -8.94 -9.65
CA PRO A 50 -10.41 -9.89 -9.50
C PRO A 50 -11.81 -9.24 -9.49
N VAL A 51 -11.87 -7.93 -9.62
CA VAL A 51 -13.12 -7.13 -9.65
C VAL A 51 -13.06 -6.12 -10.79
N ASP A 52 -14.18 -5.53 -11.15
CA ASP A 52 -14.23 -4.46 -12.15
C ASP A 52 -13.40 -3.26 -11.68
N SER A 53 -12.66 -2.61 -12.60
CA SER A 53 -11.83 -1.43 -12.30
C SER A 53 -12.65 -0.23 -11.79
N GLN A 54 -13.97 -0.24 -11.98
CA GLN A 54 -14.89 0.77 -11.44
C GLN A 54 -15.51 0.37 -10.11
N ASP A 55 -15.17 -0.79 -9.55
CA ASP A 55 -15.68 -1.22 -8.25
C ASP A 55 -15.34 -0.19 -7.16
N PHE A 56 -16.36 0.24 -6.42
CA PHE A 56 -16.19 1.28 -5.39
C PHE A 56 -15.20 0.87 -4.29
N ARG A 57 -15.02 -0.43 -4.04
CA ARG A 57 -14.10 -0.99 -3.04
C ARG A 57 -12.62 -0.71 -3.37
N LEU A 58 -12.31 -0.46 -4.65
CA LEU A 58 -10.97 -0.02 -5.06
C LEU A 58 -10.69 1.44 -4.69
N ARG A 59 -11.73 2.25 -4.46
CA ARG A 59 -11.60 3.68 -4.13
C ARG A 59 -11.81 3.99 -2.65
N HIS A 60 -12.36 3.03 -1.91
CA HIS A 60 -12.70 3.20 -0.49
C HIS A 60 -12.09 2.07 0.34
N LYS A 61 -11.34 2.43 1.37
CA LYS A 61 -10.74 1.45 2.28
C LYS A 61 -11.79 0.92 3.24
N THR A 62 -12.47 -0.14 2.83
CA THR A 62 -13.50 -0.85 3.61
C THR A 62 -12.97 -2.17 4.17
N THR A 63 -13.75 -2.85 5.00
CA THR A 63 -13.45 -4.21 5.46
C THR A 63 -13.83 -5.29 4.43
N ASP A 64 -14.62 -4.95 3.41
CA ASP A 64 -14.97 -5.84 2.30
C ASP A 64 -13.84 -5.86 1.26
N ARG A 65 -12.76 -6.55 1.60
CA ARG A 65 -11.52 -6.64 0.80
C ARG A 65 -11.00 -8.08 0.69
N ALA A 66 -11.86 -9.07 0.89
CA ALA A 66 -11.47 -10.48 0.85
C ALA A 66 -10.78 -10.86 -0.48
N PHE A 67 -11.22 -10.28 -1.60
CA PHE A 67 -10.65 -10.52 -2.92
C PHE A 67 -9.14 -10.18 -3.01
N TYR A 68 -8.66 -9.17 -2.30
CA TYR A 68 -7.23 -8.86 -2.23
C TYR A 68 -6.46 -9.93 -1.43
N ASP A 69 -7.01 -10.34 -0.29
CA ASP A 69 -6.38 -11.35 0.57
C ASP A 69 -6.36 -12.72 -0.13
N GLU A 70 -7.40 -13.06 -0.87
CA GLU A 70 -7.50 -14.27 -1.67
C GLU A 70 -6.46 -14.27 -2.80
N ALA A 71 -6.36 -13.17 -3.56
CA ALA A 71 -5.36 -13.03 -4.62
C ALA A 71 -3.93 -13.20 -4.07
N ARG A 72 -3.61 -12.55 -2.94
CA ARG A 72 -2.29 -12.66 -2.31
C ARG A 72 -2.01 -14.07 -1.78
N LYS A 73 -2.98 -14.72 -1.16
CA LYS A 73 -2.84 -16.11 -0.68
C LYS A 73 -2.62 -17.08 -1.83
N ALA A 74 -3.38 -16.92 -2.92
CA ALA A 74 -3.24 -17.76 -4.11
C ALA A 74 -1.86 -17.59 -4.77
N ALA A 75 -1.32 -16.38 -4.74
CA ALA A 75 -0.01 -16.06 -5.28
C ALA A 75 1.15 -16.69 -4.49
N GLY A 76 1.00 -16.90 -3.17
CA GLY A 76 2.04 -17.49 -2.33
C GLY A 76 3.30 -16.64 -2.14
N THR A 77 3.23 -15.35 -2.48
CA THR A 77 4.32 -14.36 -2.37
C THR A 77 4.07 -13.35 -1.26
N ASN A 78 5.03 -12.47 -0.99
CA ASN A 78 4.86 -11.45 0.03
C ASN A 78 3.74 -10.45 -0.34
N GLU A 79 3.62 -10.17 -1.64
CA GLU A 79 2.58 -9.29 -2.19
C GLU A 79 2.19 -9.77 -3.59
N VAL A 80 1.03 -9.35 -4.07
CA VAL A 80 0.57 -9.55 -5.45
C VAL A 80 0.21 -8.20 -6.06
N LEU A 81 0.77 -7.88 -7.22
CA LEU A 81 0.35 -6.74 -8.03
C LEU A 81 -0.80 -7.16 -8.95
N LEU A 82 -1.77 -6.29 -9.09
CA LEU A 82 -2.97 -6.56 -9.88
C LEU A 82 -2.90 -5.84 -11.23
N VAL A 83 -3.39 -6.51 -12.26
CA VAL A 83 -3.43 -6.01 -13.64
C VAL A 83 -4.88 -5.87 -14.08
N ASP A 84 -5.21 -4.72 -14.63
CA ASP A 84 -6.52 -4.46 -15.21
C ASP A 84 -6.75 -5.26 -16.51
N PRO A 85 -7.99 -5.35 -17.02
CA PRO A 85 -8.28 -6.08 -18.26
C PRO A 85 -7.57 -5.52 -19.52
N GLN A 86 -7.05 -4.31 -19.47
CA GLN A 86 -6.28 -3.68 -20.53
C GLN A 86 -4.77 -3.98 -20.48
N GLY A 87 -4.32 -4.72 -19.43
CA GLY A 87 -2.92 -5.10 -19.25
C GLY A 87 -2.08 -4.11 -18.46
N TYR A 88 -2.69 -3.11 -17.84
CA TYR A 88 -1.99 -2.14 -17.00
C TYR A 88 -2.00 -2.53 -15.53
N LEU A 89 -0.87 -2.30 -14.88
CA LEU A 89 -0.73 -2.48 -13.44
C LEU A 89 -1.58 -1.47 -12.67
N THR A 90 -2.14 -1.91 -11.56
CA THR A 90 -2.96 -1.08 -10.68
C THR A 90 -2.26 -0.87 -9.34
N GLU A 91 -2.46 -1.75 -8.39
CA GLU A 91 -1.87 -1.70 -7.06
C GLU A 91 -1.59 -3.11 -6.53
N GLY A 92 -0.95 -3.21 -5.37
CA GLY A 92 -0.85 -4.45 -4.61
C GLY A 92 -2.08 -4.69 -3.72
N SER A 93 -2.13 -5.86 -3.07
CA SER A 93 -3.26 -6.19 -2.19
C SER A 93 -3.41 -5.23 -1.00
N PHE A 94 -2.32 -4.61 -0.56
CA PHE A 94 -2.31 -3.58 0.50
C PHE A 94 -1.19 -2.53 0.32
N THR A 95 -0.53 -2.52 -0.84
CA THR A 95 0.55 -1.59 -1.18
C THR A 95 0.25 -0.86 -2.49
N CYS A 96 0.80 0.33 -2.65
CA CYS A 96 0.89 1.00 -3.95
C CYS A 96 2.20 0.65 -4.65
N LEU A 97 2.22 0.79 -5.97
CA LEU A 97 3.34 0.47 -6.85
C LEU A 97 4.06 1.74 -7.31
N PHE A 98 5.41 1.64 -7.38
CA PHE A 98 6.26 2.66 -7.97
C PHE A 98 7.37 2.01 -8.80
N VAL A 99 7.64 2.56 -9.97
CA VAL A 99 8.80 2.21 -10.81
C VAL A 99 9.67 3.44 -10.92
N GLU A 100 10.96 3.30 -10.65
CA GLU A 100 11.90 4.40 -10.80
C GLU A 100 12.32 4.54 -12.27
N ARG A 101 12.23 5.75 -12.81
CA ARG A 101 12.70 6.09 -14.15
C ARG A 101 13.18 7.53 -14.18
N ASP A 102 14.40 7.74 -14.66
CA ASP A 102 15.02 9.07 -14.80
C ASP A 102 15.01 9.89 -13.49
N GLY A 103 15.23 9.21 -12.34
CA GLY A 103 15.26 9.84 -11.02
C GLY A 103 13.89 10.24 -10.46
N ARG A 104 12.79 9.77 -11.09
CA ARG A 104 11.41 9.96 -10.60
C ARG A 104 10.71 8.63 -10.41
N LEU A 105 9.76 8.61 -9.51
CA LEU A 105 8.87 7.47 -9.31
C LEU A 105 7.64 7.59 -10.22
N LEU A 106 7.38 6.56 -10.99
CA LEU A 106 6.15 6.41 -11.77
C LEU A 106 5.17 5.54 -10.98
N THR A 107 3.91 5.91 -10.93
CA THR A 107 2.85 5.17 -10.22
C THR A 107 1.58 5.13 -11.06
N PRO A 108 0.80 4.04 -11.05
CA PRO A 108 -0.43 3.96 -11.83
C PRO A 108 -1.44 5.06 -11.46
N PRO A 109 -2.19 5.60 -12.44
CA PRO A 109 -3.21 6.60 -12.19
C PRO A 109 -4.46 5.98 -11.52
N LEU A 110 -5.18 6.77 -10.73
CA LEU A 110 -6.40 6.32 -10.03
C LEU A 110 -7.48 5.80 -10.98
N SER A 111 -7.46 6.22 -12.24
CA SER A 111 -8.38 5.75 -13.29
C SER A 111 -8.27 4.25 -13.59
N ARG A 112 -7.15 3.62 -13.22
CA ARG A 112 -6.93 2.17 -13.38
C ARG A 112 -7.63 1.32 -12.31
N GLY A 113 -8.32 1.93 -11.35
CA GLY A 113 -9.02 1.22 -10.29
C GLY A 113 -8.08 0.79 -9.17
N LEU A 114 -7.65 1.75 -8.38
CA LEU A 114 -6.78 1.54 -7.21
C LEU A 114 -7.13 2.50 -6.08
N LEU A 115 -6.72 2.15 -4.87
CA LEU A 115 -6.97 2.95 -3.69
C LEU A 115 -6.13 4.25 -3.71
N PRO A 116 -6.72 5.43 -3.40
CA PRO A 116 -5.96 6.67 -3.22
C PRO A 116 -5.13 6.61 -1.94
N SER A 117 -4.02 5.89 -2.00
CA SER A 117 -3.08 5.67 -0.88
C SER A 117 -2.47 6.98 -0.39
N VAL A 118 -2.33 7.12 0.94
CA VAL A 118 -1.72 8.31 1.56
C VAL A 118 -0.26 8.46 1.13
N LEU A 119 0.54 7.39 1.15
CA LEU A 119 1.93 7.42 0.68
C LEU A 119 2.02 7.86 -0.78
N ARG A 120 1.17 7.30 -1.65
CA ARG A 120 1.14 7.65 -3.07
C ARG A 120 0.83 9.14 -3.26
N ARG A 121 -0.18 9.65 -2.58
CA ARG A 121 -0.57 11.06 -2.66
C ARG A 121 0.55 11.98 -2.17
N GLU A 122 1.17 11.67 -1.04
CA GLU A 122 2.29 12.43 -0.50
C GLU A 122 3.46 12.52 -1.49
N LEU A 123 3.83 11.41 -2.12
CA LEU A 123 4.92 11.39 -3.09
C LEU A 123 4.60 12.21 -4.35
N ILE A 124 3.35 12.21 -4.80
CA ILE A 124 2.91 13.03 -5.94
C ILE A 124 2.90 14.51 -5.56
N GLU A 125 2.30 14.88 -4.43
CA GLU A 125 2.21 16.27 -3.95
C GLU A 125 3.59 16.90 -3.72
N ASN A 126 4.57 16.08 -3.28
CA ASN A 126 5.96 16.51 -3.09
C ASN A 126 6.81 16.45 -4.39
N GLY A 127 6.21 16.16 -5.54
CA GLY A 127 6.89 16.09 -6.83
C GLY A 127 7.88 14.92 -6.99
N ARG A 128 7.87 13.94 -6.06
CA ARG A 128 8.72 12.75 -6.10
C ARG A 128 8.15 11.64 -6.98
N ALA A 129 6.84 11.62 -7.19
CA ALA A 129 6.18 10.66 -8.06
C ALA A 129 5.28 11.37 -9.07
N VAL A 130 5.07 10.72 -10.22
CA VAL A 130 4.12 11.14 -11.25
C VAL A 130 3.28 9.96 -11.70
N GLU A 131 2.04 10.22 -12.11
CA GLU A 131 1.17 9.19 -12.66
C GLU A 131 1.62 8.78 -14.06
N ALA A 132 1.66 7.46 -14.28
CA ALA A 132 1.95 6.88 -15.58
C ALA A 132 1.28 5.50 -15.69
N ASP A 133 0.85 5.14 -16.89
CA ASP A 133 0.42 3.77 -17.18
C ASP A 133 1.66 2.86 -17.15
N LEU A 134 1.58 1.82 -16.34
CA LEU A 134 2.64 0.83 -16.16
C LEU A 134 2.14 -0.55 -16.56
N THR A 135 3.02 -1.33 -17.15
CA THR A 135 2.78 -2.71 -17.56
C THR A 135 3.70 -3.68 -16.81
N VAL A 136 3.48 -4.96 -16.95
CA VAL A 136 4.35 -5.99 -16.36
C VAL A 136 5.80 -5.88 -16.86
N ALA A 137 6.02 -5.37 -18.07
CA ALA A 137 7.36 -5.17 -18.62
C ALA A 137 8.16 -4.11 -17.84
N ASP A 138 7.48 -3.11 -17.29
CA ASP A 138 8.12 -2.05 -16.50
C ASP A 138 8.69 -2.53 -15.16
N LEU A 139 8.40 -3.76 -14.74
CA LEU A 139 8.90 -4.37 -13.51
C LEU A 139 10.26 -5.08 -13.67
N ALA A 140 10.82 -5.13 -14.87
CA ALA A 140 11.98 -5.97 -15.20
C ALA A 140 13.23 -5.62 -14.39
N ASP A 141 13.49 -4.33 -14.16
CA ASP A 141 14.70 -3.84 -13.49
C ASP A 141 14.50 -3.64 -11.98
N GLY A 142 13.41 -4.21 -11.42
CA GLY A 142 13.01 -3.99 -10.04
C GLY A 142 12.06 -2.79 -9.90
N PHE A 143 11.40 -2.72 -8.77
CA PHE A 143 10.41 -1.70 -8.48
C PHE A 143 10.26 -1.52 -6.97
N LEU A 144 9.49 -0.53 -6.58
CA LEU A 144 9.17 -0.26 -5.18
C LEU A 144 7.67 -0.48 -4.97
N ILE A 145 7.34 -1.06 -3.83
CA ILE A 145 5.97 -1.11 -3.33
C ILE A 145 5.92 -0.48 -1.95
N GLY A 146 4.75 -0.06 -1.49
CA GLY A 146 4.70 0.51 -0.16
C GLY A 146 3.34 1.00 0.28
N ASN A 147 3.30 1.43 1.52
CA ASN A 147 2.18 2.13 2.13
C ASN A 147 2.69 3.04 3.26
N SER A 148 1.82 3.86 3.85
CA SER A 148 2.23 4.83 4.88
C SER A 148 2.80 4.18 6.15
N LEU A 149 2.49 2.90 6.41
CA LEU A 149 3.00 2.19 7.58
C LEU A 149 4.44 1.72 7.38
N ARG A 150 4.77 1.25 6.17
CA ARG A 150 6.04 0.58 5.87
C ARG A 150 7.02 1.44 5.08
N GLY A 151 6.55 2.56 4.53
CA GLY A 151 7.32 3.33 3.55
C GLY A 151 7.48 2.58 2.22
N LEU A 152 8.51 2.92 1.48
CA LEU A 152 8.87 2.26 0.22
C LEU A 152 9.74 1.03 0.49
N ILE A 153 9.40 -0.09 -0.12
CA ILE A 153 10.07 -1.39 0.01
C ILE A 153 10.54 -1.80 -1.38
N PRO A 154 11.82 -2.13 -1.56
CA PRO A 154 12.31 -2.74 -2.79
C PRO A 154 11.57 -4.06 -3.06
N ALA A 155 11.25 -4.29 -4.31
CA ALA A 155 10.53 -5.48 -4.71
C ALA A 155 11.06 -6.03 -6.05
N ARG A 156 10.90 -7.33 -6.23
CA ARG A 156 11.21 -8.02 -7.49
C ARG A 156 10.08 -8.96 -7.84
N ARG A 157 9.78 -9.04 -9.13
CA ARG A 157 8.82 -10.01 -9.62
C ARG A 157 9.42 -11.40 -9.58
N VAL A 158 8.61 -12.35 -9.13
CA VAL A 158 8.86 -13.79 -9.30
C VAL A 158 7.92 -14.36 -10.35
N ALA A 159 8.34 -15.44 -10.99
CA ALA A 159 7.55 -16.08 -12.05
C ALA A 159 6.24 -16.68 -11.52
#